data_64da142b702abd3c309d45746e6ba457
#
_entry.id   64da142b702abd3c309d45746e6ba457
#
_cell.length_a   1.000
_cell.length_b   1.000
_cell.length_c   1.000
_cell.angle_alpha   90.00
_cell.angle_beta   90.00
_cell.angle_gamma   90.00
#
_symmetry.space_group_name_H-M   'P 1'
#
loop_
_entity.id
_entity.type
_entity.pdbx_description
1 polymer ?
#
loop_
_entity_poly.entity_id
_entity_poly.type
_entity_poly.pdbx_seq_one_letter_code
_entity_poly.pdbx_strand_id
1 'polypeptide(L)'
;MKPLIVKVISFSFKKGIPYDPTGNGGGYVFDCRGVHNPGKYDQYKPLCGLDEPVIKFLEDDGEIFQFLENAYALVDSHVQRYMERGFSNLMVCFGCTGGQHRSVYSAQHMAEHLNQKFGVKVELVHREQNIEQTFEAKL
;
A
#
# COMPACT_ATOMS: atom_id res chain seq x y z
N MET A 1 -24.15 9.12 -8.04
CA MET A 1 -23.29 8.56 -6.98
C MET A 1 -21.84 8.59 -7.47
N LYS A 2 -20.94 9.16 -6.68
CA LYS A 2 -19.52 9.21 -7.05
C LYS A 2 -18.90 7.85 -6.80
N PRO A 3 -18.12 7.32 -7.74
CA PRO A 3 -17.41 6.06 -7.51
C PRO A 3 -16.32 6.24 -6.45
N LEU A 4 -16.04 5.18 -5.73
CA LEU A 4 -14.98 5.16 -4.72
C LEU A 4 -13.62 5.23 -5.39
N ILE A 5 -12.75 6.08 -4.86
CA ILE A 5 -11.33 6.12 -5.21
C ILE A 5 -10.55 5.71 -3.96
N VAL A 6 -9.71 4.70 -4.08
CA VAL A 6 -8.83 4.30 -2.99
C VAL A 6 -7.43 4.83 -3.28
N LYS A 7 -6.89 5.61 -2.36
CA LYS A 7 -5.52 6.11 -2.45
C LYS A 7 -4.63 5.24 -1.58
N VAL A 8 -3.63 4.60 -2.19
CA VAL A 8 -2.69 3.72 -1.50
C VAL A 8 -1.32 4.39 -1.52
N ILE A 9 -0.70 4.53 -0.35
CA ILE A 9 0.54 5.29 -0.21
C ILE A 9 1.57 4.46 0.55
N SER A 10 2.79 4.35 0.02
CA SER A 10 3.94 3.85 0.79
C SER A 10 4.74 5.03 1.32
N PHE A 11 5.27 4.92 2.54
CA PHE A 11 5.94 6.04 3.18
C PHE A 11 6.97 5.58 4.23
N SER A 12 7.83 6.52 4.63
CA SER A 12 8.78 6.34 5.75
C SER A 12 8.20 6.95 7.02
N PHE A 13 8.18 6.17 8.10
CA PHE A 13 7.75 6.70 9.40
C PHE A 13 8.66 7.85 9.87
N LYS A 14 9.91 7.86 9.43
CA LYS A 14 10.85 8.96 9.76
C LYS A 14 10.40 10.30 9.19
N LYS A 15 9.65 10.27 8.08
CA LYS A 15 9.17 11.49 7.41
C LYS A 15 7.71 11.81 7.74
N GLY A 16 7.09 10.99 8.57
CA GLY A 16 5.75 11.23 9.06
C GLY A 16 4.66 10.58 8.24
N ILE A 17 3.51 10.37 8.89
CA ILE A 17 2.33 9.74 8.31
C ILE A 17 1.74 10.67 7.24
N PRO A 18 1.33 10.14 6.08
CA PRO A 18 0.74 10.96 5.03
C PRO A 18 -0.53 11.69 5.49
N TYR A 19 -0.71 12.89 4.99
CA TYR A 19 -1.89 13.71 5.25
C TYR A 19 -2.97 13.39 4.22
N ASP A 20 -4.23 13.33 4.68
CA ASP A 20 -5.39 13.14 3.78
C ASP A 20 -6.01 14.50 3.43
N PRO A 21 -5.81 14.99 2.19
CA PRO A 21 -6.35 16.30 1.80
C PRO A 21 -7.85 16.29 1.49
N THR A 22 -8.49 15.11 1.45
CA THR A 22 -9.92 15.02 1.11
C THR A 22 -10.84 15.49 2.22
N GLY A 23 -10.31 15.65 3.44
CA GLY A 23 -11.12 16.04 4.60
C GLY A 23 -11.78 14.86 5.30
N ASN A 24 -11.56 13.62 4.85
CA ASN A 24 -12.16 12.43 5.47
C ASN A 24 -11.39 11.94 6.71
N GLY A 25 -10.26 12.55 7.02
CA GLY A 25 -9.51 12.24 8.24
C GLY A 25 -8.57 11.04 8.12
N GLY A 26 -8.30 10.58 6.92
CA GLY A 26 -7.35 9.50 6.67
C GLY A 26 -8.04 8.16 6.39
N GLY A 27 -7.54 7.11 6.99
CA GLY A 27 -8.00 5.75 6.78
C GLY A 27 -7.09 4.78 7.50
N TYR A 28 -6.54 3.82 6.77
CA TYR A 28 -5.62 2.84 7.35
C TYR A 28 -4.19 3.32 7.33
N VAL A 29 -3.46 3.04 8.41
CA VAL A 29 -2.01 3.18 8.45
C VAL A 29 -1.45 1.86 8.96
N PHE A 30 -0.86 1.08 8.06
CA PHE A 30 -0.27 -0.20 8.41
C PHE A 30 1.23 -0.06 8.64
N ASP A 31 1.71 -0.66 9.71
CA ASP A 31 3.11 -0.64 10.08
C ASP A 31 3.78 -1.92 9.57
N CYS A 32 4.66 -1.78 8.59
CA CYS A 32 5.39 -2.91 8.02
C CYS A 32 6.71 -3.21 8.73
N ARG A 33 7.02 -2.49 9.82
CA ARG A 33 8.35 -2.61 10.47
C ARG A 33 8.57 -3.95 11.14
N GLY A 34 7.51 -4.73 11.39
CA GLY A 34 7.63 -6.07 11.95
C GLY A 34 8.04 -7.15 10.95
N VAL A 35 7.98 -6.86 9.66
CA VAL A 35 8.39 -7.81 8.61
C VAL A 35 9.91 -7.76 8.45
N HIS A 36 10.52 -8.92 8.13
CA HIS A 36 11.97 -9.03 7.93
C HIS A 36 12.47 -7.97 6.93
N ASN A 37 13.47 -7.22 7.33
CA ASN A 37 13.92 -6.02 6.62
C ASN A 37 15.05 -6.33 5.64
N PRO A 38 14.82 -6.27 4.30
CA PRO A 38 15.91 -6.42 3.34
C PRO A 38 16.97 -5.33 3.46
N GLY A 39 16.61 -4.16 3.99
CA GLY A 39 17.53 -3.05 4.18
C GLY A 39 18.68 -3.30 5.14
N LYS A 40 18.66 -4.42 5.89
CA LYS A 40 19.79 -4.85 6.72
C LYS A 40 20.96 -5.35 5.88
N TYR A 41 20.73 -5.69 4.62
CA TYR A 41 21.71 -6.35 3.75
C TYR A 41 22.16 -5.39 2.67
N ASP A 42 23.47 -5.25 2.50
CA ASP A 42 24.07 -4.24 1.61
C ASP A 42 23.59 -4.37 0.16
N GLN A 43 23.35 -5.60 -0.33
CA GLN A 43 22.93 -5.81 -1.70
C GLN A 43 21.54 -5.23 -2.01
N TYR A 44 20.69 -5.03 -0.99
CA TYR A 44 19.35 -4.50 -1.20
C TYR A 44 19.22 -3.02 -0.88
N LYS A 45 20.25 -2.41 -0.24
CA LYS A 45 20.18 -1.01 0.20
C LYS A 45 19.91 -0.02 -0.94
N PRO A 46 20.53 -0.18 -2.14
CA PRO A 46 20.24 0.76 -3.23
C PRO A 46 18.96 0.46 -4.00
N LEU A 47 18.27 -0.62 -3.68
CA LEU A 47 17.08 -1.08 -4.40
C LEU A 47 15.82 -0.74 -3.61
N CYS A 48 14.65 -0.83 -4.27
CA CYS A 48 13.37 -0.62 -3.59
C CYS A 48 12.45 -1.84 -3.75
N GLY A 49 11.27 -1.78 -3.16
CA GLY A 49 10.30 -2.88 -3.16
C GLY A 49 9.71 -3.21 -4.53
N LEU A 50 10.03 -2.45 -5.58
CA LEU A 50 9.64 -2.74 -6.96
C LEU A 50 10.73 -3.50 -7.71
N ASP A 51 11.92 -3.62 -7.15
CA ASP A 51 13.05 -4.27 -7.81
C ASP A 51 13.03 -5.77 -7.55
N GLU A 52 13.30 -6.55 -8.59
CA GLU A 52 13.17 -8.01 -8.55
C GLU A 52 13.95 -8.68 -7.41
N PRO A 53 15.21 -8.31 -7.10
CA PRO A 53 15.92 -8.95 -5.99
C PRO A 53 15.24 -8.71 -4.63
N VAL A 54 14.66 -7.54 -4.40
CA VAL A 54 13.94 -7.24 -3.16
C VAL A 54 12.64 -8.02 -3.10
N ILE A 55 11.90 -8.07 -4.21
CA ILE A 55 10.66 -8.86 -4.32
C ILE A 55 10.97 -10.32 -3.96
N LYS A 56 12.01 -10.88 -4.56
CA LYS A 56 12.40 -12.27 -4.32
C LYS A 56 12.77 -12.50 -2.85
N PHE A 57 13.51 -11.57 -2.24
CA PHE A 57 13.86 -11.69 -0.81
C PHE A 57 12.62 -11.77 0.06
N LEU A 58 11.69 -10.83 -0.14
CA LEU A 58 10.47 -10.76 0.67
C LEU A 58 9.60 -12.01 0.49
N GLU A 59 9.49 -12.50 -0.75
CA GLU A 59 8.66 -13.66 -1.05
C GLU A 59 9.29 -14.96 -0.56
N ASP A 60 10.61 -15.12 -0.69
CA ASP A 60 11.30 -16.30 -0.17
C ASP A 60 11.26 -16.36 1.36
N ASP A 61 11.38 -15.22 2.02
CA ASP A 61 11.26 -15.13 3.48
C ASP A 61 9.83 -15.45 3.95
N GLY A 62 8.83 -14.93 3.25
CA GLY A 62 7.43 -15.26 3.42
C GLY A 62 6.66 -14.49 4.48
N GLU A 63 7.31 -13.76 5.38
CA GLU A 63 6.60 -13.00 6.44
C GLU A 63 5.65 -11.97 5.86
N ILE A 64 6.01 -11.37 4.71
CA ILE A 64 5.20 -10.35 4.06
C ILE A 64 3.82 -10.88 3.65
N PHE A 65 3.71 -12.18 3.33
CA PHE A 65 2.43 -12.76 2.90
C PHE A 65 1.42 -12.78 4.03
N GLN A 66 1.82 -13.18 5.23
CA GLN A 66 0.92 -13.20 6.39
C GLN A 66 0.47 -11.78 6.74
N PHE A 67 1.40 -10.83 6.70
CA PHE A 67 1.09 -9.42 6.94
C PHE A 67 0.05 -8.92 5.95
N LEU A 68 0.26 -9.16 4.65
CA LEU A 68 -0.67 -8.70 3.61
C LEU A 68 -2.02 -9.39 3.68
N GLU A 69 -2.08 -10.69 3.98
CA GLU A 69 -3.36 -11.38 4.15
C GLU A 69 -4.22 -10.71 5.21
N ASN A 70 -3.63 -10.36 6.35
CA ASN A 70 -4.34 -9.67 7.41
C ASN A 70 -4.80 -8.28 6.97
N ALA A 71 -3.93 -7.54 6.27
CA ALA A 71 -4.26 -6.22 5.75
C ALA A 71 -5.39 -6.30 4.72
N TYR A 72 -5.34 -7.26 3.80
CA TYR A 72 -6.39 -7.47 2.80
C TYR A 72 -7.73 -7.73 3.47
N ALA A 73 -7.78 -8.60 4.48
CA ALA A 73 -9.03 -8.93 5.15
C ALA A 73 -9.69 -7.69 5.76
N LEU A 74 -8.89 -6.83 6.39
CA LEU A 74 -9.39 -5.60 7.01
C LEU A 74 -9.88 -4.61 5.94
N VAL A 75 -9.06 -4.35 4.94
CA VAL A 75 -9.37 -3.33 3.92
C VAL A 75 -10.52 -3.78 3.03
N ASP A 76 -10.54 -5.05 2.62
CA ASP A 76 -11.59 -5.58 1.74
C ASP A 76 -12.99 -5.36 2.32
N SER A 77 -13.16 -5.62 3.61
CA SER A 77 -14.46 -5.47 4.25
C SER A 77 -14.93 -4.00 4.22
N HIS A 78 -14.00 -3.05 4.38
CA HIS A 78 -14.32 -1.64 4.33
C HIS A 78 -14.54 -1.13 2.91
N VAL A 79 -13.76 -1.61 1.94
CA VAL A 79 -13.97 -1.21 0.54
C VAL A 79 -15.36 -1.63 0.08
N GLN A 80 -15.76 -2.87 0.39
CA GLN A 80 -17.09 -3.36 0.05
C GLN A 80 -18.17 -2.45 0.66
N ARG A 81 -18.05 -2.15 1.93
CA ARG A 81 -19.03 -1.32 2.65
C ARG A 81 -19.05 0.11 2.12
N TYR A 82 -17.89 0.68 1.82
CA TYR A 82 -17.80 2.04 1.29
C TYR A 82 -18.44 2.15 -0.10
N MET A 83 -18.27 1.12 -0.95
CA MET A 83 -18.94 1.09 -2.25
C MET A 83 -20.46 1.07 -2.07
N GLU A 84 -20.96 0.22 -1.15
CA GLU A 84 -22.39 0.11 -0.88
C GLU A 84 -22.99 1.42 -0.35
N ARG A 85 -22.22 2.15 0.46
CA ARG A 85 -22.67 3.42 1.06
C ARG A 85 -22.44 4.64 0.17
N GLY A 86 -21.79 4.48 -0.98
CA GLY A 86 -21.52 5.58 -1.88
C GLY A 86 -20.44 6.55 -1.39
N PHE A 87 -19.52 6.10 -0.55
CA PHE A 87 -18.38 6.94 -0.13
C PHE A 87 -17.44 7.15 -1.31
N SER A 88 -16.80 8.32 -1.34
CA SER A 88 -16.00 8.74 -2.49
C SER A 88 -14.50 8.48 -2.34
N ASN A 89 -13.99 8.37 -1.11
CA ASN A 89 -12.55 8.28 -0.87
C ASN A 89 -12.23 7.36 0.30
N LEU A 90 -11.14 6.60 0.15
CA LEU A 90 -10.52 5.83 1.23
C LEU A 90 -9.02 5.92 1.06
N MET A 91 -8.28 6.15 2.14
CA MET A 91 -6.83 6.18 2.12
C MET A 91 -6.26 4.98 2.87
N VAL A 92 -5.29 4.28 2.26
CA VAL A 92 -4.63 3.11 2.84
C VAL A 92 -3.12 3.33 2.74
N CYS A 93 -2.45 3.43 3.88
CA CYS A 93 -1.02 3.74 3.93
C CYS A 93 -0.22 2.56 4.48
N PHE A 94 0.96 2.34 3.92
CA PHE A 94 1.92 1.34 4.38
C PHE A 94 3.23 2.02 4.68
N GLY A 95 3.68 1.93 5.93
CA GLY A 95 4.93 2.57 6.36
C GLY A 95 5.96 1.57 6.86
N CYS A 96 7.22 1.85 6.58
CA CYS A 96 8.34 1.16 7.21
C CYS A 96 9.40 2.20 7.57
N THR A 97 10.54 1.76 8.13
CA THR A 97 11.54 2.72 8.62
C THR A 97 12.03 3.64 7.51
N GLY A 98 12.45 3.09 6.37
CA GLY A 98 12.99 3.87 5.26
C GLY A 98 11.98 4.21 4.17
N GLY A 99 10.79 3.60 4.20
CA GLY A 99 9.82 3.78 3.12
C GLY A 99 10.30 3.24 1.78
N GLN A 100 11.19 2.24 1.78
CA GLN A 100 11.94 1.85 0.59
C GLN A 100 11.62 0.43 0.11
N HIS A 101 11.48 -0.53 1.02
CA HIS A 101 11.35 -1.95 0.65
C HIS A 101 9.98 -2.53 1.00
N ARG A 102 9.73 -2.78 2.30
CA ARG A 102 8.54 -3.47 2.78
C ARG A 102 7.26 -2.68 2.51
N SER A 103 7.29 -1.37 2.73
CA SER A 103 6.15 -0.50 2.47
C SER A 103 5.83 -0.40 0.99
N VAL A 104 6.86 -0.31 0.14
CA VAL A 104 6.69 -0.19 -1.31
C VAL A 104 6.07 -1.48 -1.88
N TYR A 105 6.61 -2.63 -1.50
CA TYR A 105 6.04 -3.92 -1.90
C TYR A 105 4.57 -4.04 -1.47
N SER A 106 4.29 -3.72 -0.21
CA SER A 106 2.95 -3.87 0.36
C SER A 106 1.93 -2.95 -0.31
N ALA A 107 2.29 -1.69 -0.50
CA ALA A 107 1.39 -0.73 -1.15
C ALA A 107 1.11 -1.11 -2.60
N GLN A 108 2.15 -1.56 -3.33
CA GLN A 108 2.00 -2.00 -4.72
C GLN A 108 1.00 -3.15 -4.82
N HIS A 109 1.16 -4.16 -3.98
CA HIS A 109 0.30 -5.34 -4.00
C HIS A 109 -1.12 -5.02 -3.54
N MET A 110 -1.28 -4.15 -2.54
CA MET A 110 -2.61 -3.72 -2.11
C MET A 110 -3.34 -3.00 -3.24
N ALA A 111 -2.67 -2.11 -3.96
CA ALA A 111 -3.27 -1.37 -5.08
C ALA A 111 -3.75 -2.32 -6.17
N GLU A 112 -2.91 -3.28 -6.55
CA GLU A 112 -3.26 -4.29 -7.55
C GLU A 112 -4.43 -5.16 -7.08
N HIS A 113 -4.39 -5.59 -5.83
CA HIS A 113 -5.42 -6.43 -5.22
C HIS A 113 -6.78 -5.75 -5.24
N LEU A 114 -6.86 -4.49 -4.79
CA LEU A 114 -8.13 -3.78 -4.72
C LEU A 114 -8.73 -3.50 -6.10
N ASN A 115 -7.88 -3.10 -7.05
CA ASN A 115 -8.34 -2.87 -8.41
C ASN A 115 -8.86 -4.16 -9.06
N GLN A 116 -8.16 -5.28 -8.87
CA GLN A 116 -8.59 -6.56 -9.42
C GLN A 116 -9.86 -7.09 -8.77
N LYS A 117 -9.93 -7.04 -7.44
CA LYS A 117 -11.03 -7.65 -6.70
C LYS A 117 -12.32 -6.85 -6.80
N PHE A 118 -12.23 -5.53 -6.66
CA PHE A 118 -13.41 -4.65 -6.57
C PHE A 118 -13.64 -3.81 -7.82
N GLY A 119 -12.67 -3.73 -8.72
CA GLY A 119 -12.78 -2.89 -9.91
C GLY A 119 -12.75 -1.39 -9.60
N VAL A 120 -12.40 -0.98 -8.37
CA VAL A 120 -12.33 0.43 -7.99
C VAL A 120 -11.11 1.10 -8.59
N LYS A 121 -11.21 2.41 -8.80
CA LYS A 121 -10.05 3.21 -9.16
C LYS A 121 -9.10 3.29 -7.99
N VAL A 122 -7.80 3.05 -8.22
CA VAL A 122 -6.77 3.13 -7.20
C VAL A 122 -5.70 4.11 -7.65
N GLU A 123 -5.39 5.08 -6.79
CA GLU A 123 -4.28 6.00 -6.97
C GLU A 123 -3.16 5.56 -6.04
N LEU A 124 -2.08 5.03 -6.61
CA LEU A 124 -0.93 4.52 -5.86
C LEU A 124 0.18 5.56 -5.86
N VAL A 125 0.73 5.86 -4.68
CA VAL A 125 1.85 6.78 -4.52
C VAL A 125 2.92 6.12 -3.67
N HIS A 126 4.12 5.96 -4.24
CA HIS A 126 5.31 5.62 -3.47
C HIS A 126 6.00 6.94 -3.14
N ARG A 127 5.64 7.50 -1.99
CA ARG A 127 5.97 8.88 -1.64
C ARG A 127 7.47 9.15 -1.64
N GLU A 128 8.27 8.25 -1.06
CA GLU A 128 9.71 8.49 -0.92
C GLU A 128 10.47 8.30 -2.24
N GLN A 129 9.89 7.61 -3.21
CA GLN A 129 10.49 7.39 -4.53
C GLN A 129 9.95 8.35 -5.59
N ASN A 130 8.96 9.17 -5.26
CA ASN A 130 8.27 10.05 -6.22
C ASN A 130 7.67 9.27 -7.39
N ILE A 131 7.08 8.11 -7.10
CA ILE A 131 6.42 7.27 -8.10
C ILE A 131 4.92 7.34 -7.88
N GLU A 132 4.17 7.61 -8.96
CA GLU A 132 2.71 7.59 -8.94
C GLU A 132 2.20 6.69 -10.05
N GLN A 133 1.14 5.95 -9.76
CA GLN A 133 0.50 5.06 -10.73
C GLN A 133 -1.00 5.06 -10.47
N THR A 134 -1.79 5.15 -11.55
CA THR A 134 -3.25 5.09 -11.45
C THR A 134 -3.74 3.78 -12.06
N PHE A 135 -4.55 3.05 -11.30
CA PHE A 135 -5.29 1.89 -11.78
C PHE A 135 -6.73 2.35 -12.03
N GLU A 136 -7.13 2.45 -13.29
CA GLU A 136 -8.45 2.93 -13.62
C GLU A 136 -9.53 1.96 -13.19
N ALA A 137 -10.73 2.50 -12.90
CA ALA A 137 -11.87 1.67 -12.53
C ALA A 137 -12.20 0.70 -13.66
N LYS A 138 -12.53 -0.53 -13.30
CA LYS A 138 -12.97 -1.54 -14.26
C LYS A 138 -14.49 -1.50 -14.36
N LEU A 139 -14.97 -1.54 -15.57
CA LEU A 139 -16.41 -1.51 -15.83
C LEU A 139 -17.02 -2.90 -15.86
#